data_6a60f814816119ea298e9750e19c7579
#
_entry.id   6a60f814816119ea298e9750e19c7579
#
_cell.length_a   1.000
_cell.length_b   1.000
_cell.length_c   1.000
_cell.angle_alpha   90.00
_cell.angle_beta   90.00
_cell.angle_gamma   90.00
#
_symmetry.space_group_name_H-M   'P 1'
#
loop_
_entity.id
_entity.type
_entity.pdbx_description
1 polymer ?
#
loop_
_entity_poly.entity_id
_entity_poly.type
_entity_poly.pdbx_seq_one_letter_code
_entity_poly.pdbx_strand_id
1 'polypeptide(L)'
;AKNHIFNQDWAKHVYGLKSIQDALSLRKNILMSFELAEVEQDPVKRKAYTTFAIIGGGPTGVELAGAIAELARFTLSEDFRNIDPSDTRVILIEAGSRVLSTFDQGLSKKAKRALEKLGVSVWLESKVSNICKGKVELGSDVINANTIIWAAGGVSTDLAKDLEADVGVNLNRGNRLLVNEFLQVKGCEDIYAIGDISYFEKEELPGIAPVAIQQGKYVGKAIKRLFKEKEIRPFSYVDKGHMATIGRSKAIAQIGKLRFGGTIAWYLWVFIHIYFLIGFRNRVSVFLQWLWSYLTYKRGARIIN
;
A
#
# COMPACT_ATOMS: atom_id res chain seq x y z
N ALA A 1 0.44 11.62 1.19
CA ALA A 1 0.87 11.01 2.45
C ALA A 1 2.34 10.59 2.38
N LYS A 2 3.04 10.61 3.51
CA LYS A 2 4.40 10.08 3.67
C LYS A 2 4.36 8.78 4.49
N ASN A 3 5.42 7.97 4.42
CA ASN A 3 5.55 6.82 5.31
C ASN A 3 5.75 7.31 6.75
N HIS A 4 4.96 6.77 7.68
CA HIS A 4 5.18 6.99 9.10
C HIS A 4 6.16 5.95 9.64
N ILE A 5 7.41 6.32 9.77
CA ILE A 5 8.44 5.48 10.35
C ILE A 5 8.71 6.01 11.75
N PHE A 6 8.47 5.17 12.77
CA PHE A 6 8.54 5.58 14.19
C PHE A 6 9.92 6.10 14.60
N ASN A 7 10.97 5.62 13.95
CA ASN A 7 12.34 6.06 14.22
C ASN A 7 12.96 6.61 12.93
N GLN A 8 13.48 7.85 12.98
CA GLN A 8 14.10 8.49 11.83
C GLN A 8 15.36 7.76 11.34
N ASP A 9 16.08 7.06 12.23
CA ASP A 9 17.24 6.26 11.83
C ASP A 9 16.84 5.06 10.95
N TRP A 10 15.67 4.47 11.18
CA TRP A 10 15.15 3.40 10.34
C TRP A 10 14.82 3.87 8.93
N ALA A 11 14.44 5.13 8.77
CA ALA A 11 14.08 5.69 7.46
C ALA A 11 15.19 5.58 6.41
N LYS A 12 16.45 5.56 6.87
CA LYS A 12 17.64 5.41 5.99
C LYS A 12 17.83 3.99 5.47
N HIS A 13 17.14 3.00 6.08
CA HIS A 13 17.34 1.57 5.84
C HIS A 13 16.14 0.86 5.24
N VAL A 14 15.05 1.59 4.99
CA VAL A 14 13.81 1.03 4.46
C VAL A 14 13.36 1.74 3.18
N TYR A 15 12.69 0.99 2.32
CA TYR A 15 11.97 1.54 1.17
C TYR A 15 10.52 1.80 1.55
N GLY A 16 10.02 2.97 1.19
CA GLY A 16 8.59 3.29 1.27
C GLY A 16 7.85 2.98 -0.02
N LEU A 17 6.51 3.16 0.00
CA LEU A 17 5.68 3.04 -1.19
C LEU A 17 4.50 4.03 -1.12
N LYS A 18 4.80 5.33 -1.12
CA LYS A 18 3.79 6.41 -1.04
C LYS A 18 3.84 7.38 -2.22
N SER A 19 4.91 7.36 -3.00
CA SER A 19 5.08 8.19 -4.20
C SER A 19 5.44 7.32 -5.41
N ILE A 20 5.30 7.88 -6.61
CA ILE A 20 5.77 7.24 -7.86
C ILE A 20 7.29 7.01 -7.77
N GLN A 21 8.03 7.96 -7.19
CA GLN A 21 9.48 7.86 -7.03
C GLN A 21 9.86 6.69 -6.10
N ASP A 22 9.12 6.51 -5.01
CA ASP A 22 9.31 5.35 -4.13
C ASP A 22 9.09 4.04 -4.90
N ALA A 23 8.02 3.98 -5.69
CA ALA A 23 7.70 2.78 -6.47
C ALA A 23 8.78 2.45 -7.51
N LEU A 24 9.32 3.46 -8.21
CA LEU A 24 10.41 3.29 -9.16
C LEU A 24 11.69 2.84 -8.47
N SER A 25 12.05 3.47 -7.36
CA SER A 25 13.23 3.14 -6.56
C SER A 25 13.12 1.73 -6.00
N LEU A 26 11.97 1.35 -5.44
CA LEU A 26 11.72 0.01 -4.92
C LEU A 26 11.79 -1.05 -6.02
N ARG A 27 11.15 -0.80 -7.18
CA ARG A 27 11.22 -1.70 -8.33
C ARG A 27 12.67 -1.92 -8.79
N LYS A 28 13.43 -0.83 -8.95
CA LYS A 28 14.85 -0.91 -9.32
C LYS A 28 15.63 -1.74 -8.29
N ASN A 29 15.42 -1.49 -7.00
CA ASN A 29 16.13 -2.22 -5.94
C ASN A 29 15.77 -3.71 -5.92
N ILE A 30 14.48 -4.07 -6.11
CA ILE A 30 14.07 -5.48 -6.16
C ILE A 30 14.81 -6.22 -7.28
N LEU A 31 14.80 -5.66 -8.50
CA LEU A 31 15.48 -6.28 -9.65
C LEU A 31 17.00 -6.34 -9.44
N MET A 32 17.60 -5.25 -8.96
CA MET A 32 19.03 -5.19 -8.66
C MET A 32 19.45 -6.20 -7.59
N SER A 33 18.57 -6.51 -6.62
CA SER A 33 18.87 -7.50 -5.59
C SER A 33 19.07 -8.90 -6.17
N PHE A 34 18.34 -9.29 -7.21
CA PHE A 34 18.56 -10.56 -7.91
C PHE A 34 19.87 -10.54 -8.70
N GLU A 35 20.19 -9.43 -9.38
CA GLU A 35 21.47 -9.28 -10.11
C GLU A 35 22.68 -9.37 -9.15
N LEU A 36 22.57 -8.71 -7.99
CA LEU A 36 23.61 -8.79 -6.96
C LEU A 36 23.75 -10.20 -6.37
N ALA A 37 22.63 -10.89 -6.17
CA ALA A 37 22.65 -12.27 -5.69
C ALA A 37 23.29 -13.24 -6.70
N GLU A 38 23.11 -13.01 -8.01
CA GLU A 38 23.67 -13.82 -9.09
C GLU A 38 25.20 -13.83 -9.07
N VAL A 39 25.83 -12.70 -8.75
CA VAL A 39 27.30 -12.55 -8.76
C VAL A 39 27.95 -12.71 -7.38
N GLU A 40 27.16 -12.73 -6.29
CA GLU A 40 27.67 -12.83 -4.92
C GLU A 40 28.17 -14.25 -4.63
N GLN A 41 29.40 -14.35 -4.11
CA GLN A 41 30.02 -15.64 -3.77
C GLN A 41 29.70 -16.08 -2.33
N ASP A 42 29.51 -15.14 -1.40
CA ASP A 42 29.17 -15.44 -0.01
C ASP A 42 27.70 -15.89 0.09
N PRO A 43 27.45 -17.14 0.50
CA PRO A 43 26.08 -17.67 0.56
C PRO A 43 25.19 -16.91 1.55
N VAL A 44 25.75 -16.33 2.61
CA VAL A 44 24.98 -15.55 3.60
C VAL A 44 24.52 -14.23 3.01
N LYS A 45 25.40 -13.54 2.29
CA LYS A 45 25.07 -12.29 1.60
C LYS A 45 24.11 -12.55 0.43
N ARG A 46 24.34 -13.61 -0.35
CA ARG A 46 23.47 -14.04 -1.44
C ARG A 46 22.05 -14.24 -0.93
N LYS A 47 21.89 -14.94 0.19
CA LYS A 47 20.59 -15.16 0.83
C LYS A 47 19.96 -13.86 1.33
N ALA A 48 20.76 -12.91 1.83
CA ALA A 48 20.26 -11.60 2.25
C ALA A 48 19.74 -10.77 1.07
N TYR A 49 20.36 -10.85 -0.11
CA TYR A 49 19.89 -10.22 -1.34
C TYR A 49 18.54 -10.78 -1.82
N THR A 50 18.33 -12.09 -1.71
CA THR A 50 17.06 -12.75 -2.09
C THR A 50 16.05 -12.83 -0.95
N THR A 51 16.26 -12.09 0.15
CA THR A 51 15.31 -11.97 1.27
C THR A 51 14.68 -10.58 1.27
N PHE A 52 13.34 -10.52 1.20
CA PHE A 52 12.53 -9.31 1.23
C PHE A 52 11.70 -9.29 2.51
N ALA A 53 11.96 -8.32 3.39
CA ALA A 53 11.20 -8.10 4.62
C ALA A 53 10.20 -6.96 4.41
N ILE A 54 8.91 -7.24 4.54
CA ILE A 54 7.82 -6.28 4.36
C ILE A 54 7.15 -6.06 5.70
N ILE A 55 7.15 -4.83 6.19
CA ILE A 55 6.63 -4.45 7.50
C ILE A 55 5.27 -3.79 7.33
N GLY A 56 4.22 -4.42 7.85
CA GLY A 56 2.83 -3.99 7.79
C GLY A 56 1.94 -4.91 6.95
N GLY A 57 1.00 -5.59 7.60
CA GLY A 57 0.04 -6.54 7.00
C GLY A 57 -1.24 -5.89 6.47
N GLY A 58 -1.24 -4.58 6.21
CA GLY A 58 -2.32 -3.88 5.52
C GLY A 58 -2.37 -4.20 4.03
N PRO A 59 -3.32 -3.58 3.27
CA PRO A 59 -3.47 -3.83 1.84
C PRO A 59 -2.17 -3.69 1.03
N THR A 60 -1.44 -2.60 1.23
CA THR A 60 -0.17 -2.34 0.53
C THR A 60 0.86 -3.46 0.76
N GLY A 61 1.05 -3.88 2.03
CA GLY A 61 2.02 -4.93 2.35
C GLY A 61 1.62 -6.29 1.80
N VAL A 62 0.33 -6.64 1.87
CA VAL A 62 -0.21 -7.89 1.34
C VAL A 62 -0.07 -7.96 -0.19
N GLU A 63 -0.45 -6.89 -0.89
CA GLU A 63 -0.34 -6.80 -2.35
C GLU A 63 1.11 -6.87 -2.82
N LEU A 64 2.00 -6.15 -2.13
CA LEU A 64 3.43 -6.14 -2.45
C LEU A 64 4.10 -7.49 -2.18
N ALA A 65 3.78 -8.15 -1.06
CA ALA A 65 4.29 -9.47 -0.74
C ALA A 65 3.90 -10.51 -1.80
N GLY A 66 2.63 -10.49 -2.22
CA GLY A 66 2.15 -11.32 -3.32
C GLY A 66 2.87 -11.02 -4.64
N ALA A 67 3.04 -9.74 -4.99
CA ALA A 67 3.67 -9.32 -6.23
C ALA A 67 5.16 -9.72 -6.29
N ILE A 68 5.92 -9.56 -5.20
CA ILE A 68 7.34 -9.96 -5.15
C ILE A 68 7.48 -11.48 -5.23
N ALA A 69 6.63 -12.23 -4.51
CA ALA A 69 6.65 -13.69 -4.56
C ALA A 69 6.35 -14.23 -5.98
N GLU A 70 5.39 -13.61 -6.69
CA GLU A 70 5.09 -13.98 -8.07
C GLU A 70 6.18 -13.58 -9.05
N LEU A 71 6.75 -12.38 -8.89
CA LEU A 71 7.89 -11.92 -9.70
C LEU A 71 9.03 -12.94 -9.63
N ALA A 72 9.42 -13.34 -8.43
CA ALA A 72 10.49 -14.29 -8.21
C ALA A 72 10.20 -15.66 -8.82
N ARG A 73 9.00 -16.21 -8.57
CA ARG A 73 8.66 -17.60 -8.95
C ARG A 73 8.31 -17.80 -10.40
N PHE A 74 7.72 -16.78 -11.05
CA PHE A 74 7.17 -16.95 -12.40
C PHE A 74 7.82 -16.06 -13.45
N THR A 75 8.26 -14.84 -13.06
CA THR A 75 8.80 -13.89 -14.03
C THR A 75 10.31 -14.03 -14.20
N LEU A 76 11.01 -14.24 -13.10
CA LEU A 76 12.48 -14.28 -13.08
C LEU A 76 13.06 -15.71 -13.01
N SER A 77 12.23 -16.74 -12.94
CA SER A 77 12.64 -18.13 -12.69
C SER A 77 13.68 -18.70 -13.66
N GLU A 78 13.76 -18.15 -14.88
CA GLU A 78 14.68 -18.62 -15.91
C GLU A 78 15.76 -17.60 -16.30
N ASP A 79 15.83 -16.45 -15.61
CA ASP A 79 16.71 -15.35 -16.01
C ASP A 79 18.11 -15.45 -15.38
N PHE A 80 18.34 -16.33 -14.40
CA PHE A 80 19.58 -16.47 -13.63
C PHE A 80 20.16 -17.87 -13.72
N ARG A 81 21.49 -18.00 -13.52
CA ARG A 81 22.25 -19.25 -13.63
C ARG A 81 22.76 -19.76 -12.29
N ASN A 82 23.16 -18.84 -11.42
CA ASN A 82 23.80 -19.16 -10.14
C ASN A 82 22.82 -19.13 -8.97
N ILE A 83 21.64 -18.54 -9.14
CA ILE A 83 20.55 -18.51 -8.16
C ILE A 83 19.29 -19.09 -8.75
N ASP A 84 18.47 -19.69 -7.91
CA ASP A 84 17.07 -19.98 -8.23
C ASP A 84 16.17 -18.89 -7.59
N PRO A 85 15.56 -17.99 -8.40
CA PRO A 85 14.68 -16.98 -7.85
C PRO A 85 13.47 -17.56 -7.10
N SER A 86 13.09 -18.81 -7.34
CA SER A 86 12.00 -19.48 -6.61
C SER A 86 12.31 -19.71 -5.13
N ASP A 87 13.60 -19.73 -4.75
CA ASP A 87 14.07 -19.82 -3.36
C ASP A 87 14.00 -18.50 -2.59
N THR A 88 13.54 -17.43 -3.26
CA THR A 88 13.37 -16.11 -2.65
C THR A 88 12.50 -16.18 -1.41
N ARG A 89 12.97 -15.56 -0.33
CA ARG A 89 12.23 -15.43 0.93
C ARG A 89 11.51 -14.11 0.97
N VAL A 90 10.19 -14.15 0.90
CA VAL A 90 9.33 -12.98 1.15
C VAL A 90 8.68 -13.14 2.52
N ILE A 91 8.99 -12.22 3.43
CA ILE A 91 8.52 -12.25 4.81
C ILE A 91 7.63 -11.03 5.03
N LEU A 92 6.35 -11.26 5.31
CA LEU A 92 5.38 -10.23 5.70
C LEU A 92 5.25 -10.20 7.22
N ILE A 93 5.65 -9.09 7.83
CA ILE A 93 5.70 -8.89 9.28
C ILE A 93 4.53 -8.00 9.69
N GLU A 94 3.67 -8.48 10.58
CA GLU A 94 2.52 -7.75 11.10
C GLU A 94 2.51 -7.79 12.64
N ALA A 95 2.40 -6.63 13.25
CA ALA A 95 2.35 -6.51 14.71
C ALA A 95 1.02 -7.00 15.30
N GLY A 96 -0.05 -6.95 14.53
CA GLY A 96 -1.37 -7.43 14.90
C GLY A 96 -1.55 -8.94 14.73
N SER A 97 -2.66 -9.45 15.24
CA SER A 97 -3.00 -10.88 15.18
C SER A 97 -3.46 -11.38 13.81
N ARG A 98 -3.61 -10.48 12.83
CA ARG A 98 -4.07 -10.85 11.48
C ARG A 98 -3.67 -9.81 10.42
N VAL A 99 -3.43 -10.26 9.21
CA VAL A 99 -3.31 -9.39 8.04
C VAL A 99 -4.68 -8.80 7.68
N LEU A 100 -4.70 -7.63 7.01
CA LEU A 100 -5.91 -6.98 6.54
C LEU A 100 -6.95 -6.83 7.66
N SER A 101 -6.54 -6.26 8.79
CA SER A 101 -7.35 -6.15 10.02
C SER A 101 -8.69 -5.44 9.84
N THR A 102 -8.83 -4.59 8.82
CA THR A 102 -10.07 -3.88 8.45
C THR A 102 -11.10 -4.78 7.76
N PHE A 103 -10.70 -5.96 7.27
CA PHE A 103 -11.60 -6.93 6.64
C PHE A 103 -12.18 -7.91 7.66
N ASP A 104 -13.23 -8.61 7.26
CA ASP A 104 -13.77 -9.73 8.02
C ASP A 104 -12.69 -10.79 8.31
N GLN A 105 -12.78 -11.40 9.49
CA GLN A 105 -11.80 -12.40 9.94
C GLN A 105 -11.65 -13.59 8.98
N GLY A 106 -12.76 -14.04 8.38
CA GLY A 106 -12.73 -15.12 7.38
C GLY A 106 -11.98 -14.72 6.11
N LEU A 107 -12.11 -13.47 5.67
CA LEU A 107 -11.36 -12.92 4.53
C LEU A 107 -9.89 -12.75 4.86
N SER A 108 -9.54 -12.26 6.05
CA SER A 108 -8.14 -12.18 6.53
C SER A 108 -7.46 -13.56 6.53
N LYS A 109 -8.16 -14.60 7.02
CA LYS A 109 -7.66 -15.99 6.98
C LYS A 109 -7.46 -16.50 5.56
N LYS A 110 -8.38 -16.19 4.63
CA LYS A 110 -8.24 -16.55 3.20
C LYS A 110 -7.04 -15.85 2.57
N ALA A 111 -6.83 -14.56 2.88
CA ALA A 111 -5.68 -13.79 2.41
C ALA A 111 -4.36 -14.38 2.89
N LYS A 112 -4.22 -14.66 4.19
CA LYS A 112 -3.03 -15.31 4.76
C LYS A 112 -2.71 -16.62 4.07
N ARG A 113 -3.70 -17.52 3.94
CA ARG A 113 -3.52 -18.81 3.24
C ARG A 113 -3.13 -18.64 1.76
N ALA A 114 -3.63 -17.60 1.10
CA ALA A 114 -3.27 -17.33 -0.30
C ALA A 114 -1.82 -16.84 -0.42
N LEU A 115 -1.35 -15.99 0.50
CA LEU A 115 0.05 -15.57 0.60
C LEU A 115 0.98 -16.75 0.88
N GLU A 116 0.65 -17.60 1.86
CA GLU A 116 1.43 -18.79 2.21
C GLU A 116 1.54 -19.77 1.02
N LYS A 117 0.47 -19.94 0.24
CA LYS A 117 0.51 -20.73 -1.00
C LYS A 117 1.42 -20.13 -2.09
N LEU A 118 1.59 -18.81 -2.09
CA LEU A 118 2.58 -18.13 -2.93
C LEU A 118 4.01 -18.19 -2.34
N GLY A 119 4.19 -18.83 -1.15
CA GLY A 119 5.46 -18.96 -0.46
C GLY A 119 5.88 -17.74 0.34
N VAL A 120 4.95 -16.84 0.61
CA VAL A 120 5.19 -15.75 1.55
C VAL A 120 5.12 -16.28 2.98
N SER A 121 6.15 -16.01 3.78
CA SER A 121 6.16 -16.26 5.22
C SER A 121 5.42 -15.14 5.94
N VAL A 122 4.27 -15.43 6.54
CA VAL A 122 3.47 -14.41 7.26
C VAL A 122 3.71 -14.53 8.75
N TRP A 123 4.35 -13.52 9.34
CA TRP A 123 4.65 -13.42 10.76
C TRP A 123 3.68 -12.44 11.41
N LEU A 124 2.76 -12.97 12.20
CA LEU A 124 1.77 -12.21 12.96
C LEU A 124 2.26 -12.01 14.40
N GLU A 125 1.66 -11.04 15.10
CA GLU A 125 2.02 -10.68 16.49
C GLU A 125 3.53 -10.39 16.64
N SER A 126 4.14 -9.95 15.54
CA SER A 126 5.59 -9.74 15.41
C SER A 126 5.89 -8.26 15.26
N LYS A 127 6.21 -7.63 16.38
CA LYS A 127 6.54 -6.20 16.42
C LYS A 127 8.03 -6.01 16.15
N VAL A 128 8.36 -5.19 15.15
CA VAL A 128 9.74 -4.79 14.88
C VAL A 128 10.27 -3.97 16.05
N SER A 129 11.40 -4.39 16.60
CA SER A 129 12.09 -3.72 17.70
C SER A 129 13.21 -2.80 17.21
N ASN A 130 13.89 -3.19 16.12
CA ASN A 130 14.93 -2.36 15.52
C ASN A 130 15.10 -2.66 14.02
N ILE A 131 15.61 -1.66 13.28
CA ILE A 131 16.00 -1.79 11.87
C ILE A 131 17.36 -1.13 11.69
N CYS A 132 18.30 -1.87 11.14
CA CYS A 132 19.59 -1.35 10.71
C CYS A 132 19.92 -1.86 9.30
N LYS A 133 21.02 -1.45 8.73
CA LYS A 133 21.40 -1.80 7.37
C LYS A 133 21.40 -3.32 7.15
N GLY A 134 20.45 -3.80 6.34
CA GLY A 134 20.32 -5.21 5.97
C GLY A 134 19.77 -6.12 7.06
N LYS A 135 19.18 -5.57 8.16
CA LYS A 135 18.67 -6.39 9.27
C LYS A 135 17.39 -5.81 9.85
N VAL A 136 16.45 -6.69 10.17
CA VAL A 136 15.24 -6.39 10.95
C VAL A 136 15.26 -7.24 12.20
N GLU A 137 15.08 -6.62 13.36
CA GLU A 137 15.07 -7.27 14.67
C GLU A 137 13.64 -7.32 15.23
N LEU A 138 13.24 -8.48 15.75
CA LEU A 138 11.92 -8.74 16.32
C LEU A 138 12.10 -9.45 17.66
N GLY A 139 12.36 -8.66 18.71
CA GLY A 139 12.76 -9.20 20.02
C GLY A 139 14.09 -9.96 19.94
N SER A 140 14.05 -11.28 20.09
CA SER A 140 15.23 -12.15 19.96
C SER A 140 15.54 -12.59 18.53
N ASP A 141 14.59 -12.45 17.62
CA ASP A 141 14.74 -12.91 16.23
C ASP A 141 15.36 -11.83 15.36
N VAL A 142 16.25 -12.25 14.44
CA VAL A 142 16.92 -11.36 13.48
C VAL A 142 16.70 -11.87 12.06
N ILE A 143 16.20 -11.02 11.20
CA ILE A 143 16.04 -11.28 9.77
C ILE A 143 17.14 -10.51 9.01
N ASN A 144 18.04 -11.22 8.35
CA ASN A 144 18.97 -10.63 7.39
C ASN A 144 18.25 -10.45 6.05
N ALA A 145 17.99 -9.20 5.65
CA ALA A 145 17.32 -8.86 4.41
C ALA A 145 17.92 -7.56 3.85
N ASN A 146 18.46 -7.61 2.66
CA ASN A 146 19.02 -6.42 2.02
C ASN A 146 17.92 -5.42 1.61
N THR A 147 16.72 -5.91 1.34
CA THR A 147 15.56 -5.10 0.99
C THR A 147 14.51 -5.16 2.09
N ILE A 148 14.38 -4.05 2.79
CA ILE A 148 13.39 -3.87 3.85
C ILE A 148 12.37 -2.84 3.39
N ILE A 149 11.08 -3.17 3.44
CA ILE A 149 10.01 -2.35 2.90
C ILE A 149 9.05 -1.96 4.02
N TRP A 150 8.81 -0.67 4.17
CA TRP A 150 7.87 -0.15 5.15
C TRP A 150 6.51 0.12 4.50
N ALA A 151 5.55 -0.75 4.79
CA ALA A 151 4.15 -0.65 4.34
C ALA A 151 3.18 -0.28 5.49
N ALA A 152 3.70 -0.06 6.69
CA ALA A 152 2.91 0.23 7.88
C ALA A 152 2.72 1.73 8.07
N GLY A 153 1.46 2.14 8.30
CA GLY A 153 1.10 3.51 8.62
C GLY A 153 1.37 4.53 7.51
N GLY A 154 0.84 5.70 7.71
CA GLY A 154 1.07 6.88 6.87
C GLY A 154 0.81 8.13 7.68
N VAL A 155 1.60 9.17 7.44
CA VAL A 155 1.38 10.51 7.98
C VAL A 155 1.07 11.48 6.86
N SER A 156 0.48 12.61 7.21
CA SER A 156 0.26 13.72 6.30
C SER A 156 1.57 14.26 5.72
N THR A 157 1.46 15.10 4.72
CA THR A 157 2.58 15.82 4.12
C THR A 157 3.01 16.97 5.03
N ASP A 158 4.19 17.54 4.79
CA ASP A 158 4.69 18.70 5.55
C ASP A 158 3.77 19.92 5.41
N LEU A 159 3.03 20.03 4.31
CA LEU A 159 2.02 21.09 4.12
C LEU A 159 1.08 21.27 5.32
N ALA A 160 0.71 20.19 6.02
CA ALA A 160 -0.12 20.31 7.21
C ALA A 160 0.62 20.98 8.37
N LYS A 161 1.93 20.71 8.52
CA LYS A 161 2.78 21.35 9.51
C LYS A 161 3.06 22.82 9.16
N ASP A 162 3.26 23.10 7.88
CA ASP A 162 3.47 24.47 7.41
C ASP A 162 2.22 25.30 7.73
N LEU A 163 1.03 24.75 7.47
CA LEU A 163 -0.22 25.43 7.83
C LEU A 163 -0.42 25.56 9.34
N GLU A 164 -0.01 24.57 10.14
CA GLU A 164 0.01 24.68 11.60
C GLU A 164 0.90 25.84 12.06
N ALA A 165 2.09 25.97 11.49
CA ALA A 165 3.04 27.03 11.82
C ALA A 165 2.56 28.42 11.38
N ASP A 166 1.96 28.52 10.19
CA ASP A 166 1.58 29.81 9.59
C ASP A 166 0.27 30.36 10.16
N VAL A 167 -0.69 29.49 10.46
CA VAL A 167 -2.07 29.87 10.80
C VAL A 167 -2.50 29.41 12.19
N GLY A 168 -1.68 28.58 12.86
CA GLY A 168 -1.97 28.10 14.22
C GLY A 168 -3.07 27.06 14.31
N VAL A 169 -3.33 26.32 13.22
CA VAL A 169 -4.32 25.23 13.19
C VAL A 169 -3.85 24.00 13.94
N ASN A 170 -4.78 23.20 14.45
CA ASN A 170 -4.44 21.99 15.19
C ASN A 170 -4.31 20.76 14.27
N LEU A 171 -3.31 19.93 14.56
CA LEU A 171 -3.11 18.63 13.92
C LEU A 171 -3.47 17.47 14.86
N ASN A 172 -3.89 16.34 14.30
CA ASN A 172 -3.99 15.10 15.06
C ASN A 172 -2.61 14.40 15.19
N ARG A 173 -2.55 13.27 15.90
CA ARG A 173 -1.32 12.48 16.08
C ARG A 173 -0.68 11.97 14.77
N GLY A 174 -1.43 11.95 13.67
CA GLY A 174 -0.95 11.58 12.33
C GLY A 174 -0.53 12.79 11.49
N ASN A 175 -0.38 13.98 12.07
CA ASN A 175 -0.11 15.26 11.40
C ASN A 175 -1.18 15.58 10.34
N ARG A 176 -2.44 15.21 10.58
CA ARG A 176 -3.57 15.55 9.71
C ARG A 176 -4.30 16.76 10.26
N LEU A 177 -4.77 17.62 9.38
CA LEU A 177 -5.59 18.79 9.70
C LEU A 177 -6.95 18.35 10.22
N LEU A 178 -7.36 18.84 11.39
CA LEU A 178 -8.69 18.60 11.93
C LEU A 178 -9.71 19.35 11.10
N VAL A 179 -10.73 18.67 10.61
CA VAL A 179 -11.81 19.28 9.82
C VAL A 179 -13.17 19.06 10.45
N ASN A 180 -14.03 20.06 10.33
CA ASN A 180 -15.41 20.02 10.77
C ASN A 180 -16.29 19.18 9.81
N GLU A 181 -17.59 19.15 10.07
CA GLU A 181 -18.57 18.41 9.24
C GLU A 181 -18.74 18.95 7.82
N PHE A 182 -18.21 20.13 7.52
CA PHE A 182 -18.19 20.73 6.17
C PHE A 182 -16.83 20.59 5.48
N LEU A 183 -15.89 19.82 6.09
CA LEU A 183 -14.51 19.63 5.64
C LEU A 183 -13.68 20.93 5.65
N GLN A 184 -14.08 21.92 6.41
CA GLN A 184 -13.30 23.13 6.67
C GLN A 184 -12.28 22.84 7.78
N VAL A 185 -11.09 23.39 7.66
CA VAL A 185 -10.05 23.30 8.70
C VAL A 185 -10.52 24.02 9.94
N LYS A 186 -10.43 23.38 11.08
CA LYS A 186 -10.90 23.94 12.36
C LYS A 186 -10.13 25.19 12.70
N GLY A 187 -10.85 26.28 12.91
CA GLY A 187 -10.28 27.63 13.11
C GLY A 187 -10.07 28.43 11.83
N CYS A 188 -10.35 27.85 10.65
CA CYS A 188 -10.21 28.53 9.35
C CYS A 188 -11.35 28.14 8.41
N GLU A 189 -12.42 28.94 8.38
CA GLU A 189 -13.62 28.62 7.60
C GLU A 189 -13.43 28.68 6.08
N ASP A 190 -12.42 29.41 5.62
CA ASP A 190 -12.09 29.56 4.19
C ASP A 190 -11.15 28.47 3.67
N ILE A 191 -10.61 27.61 4.54
CA ILE A 191 -9.67 26.55 4.17
C ILE A 191 -10.36 25.18 4.27
N TYR A 192 -10.38 24.46 3.15
CA TYR A 192 -10.86 23.07 3.08
C TYR A 192 -9.69 22.11 3.02
N ALA A 193 -9.73 21.03 3.81
CA ALA A 193 -8.78 19.93 3.71
C ALA A 193 -9.49 18.62 3.40
N ILE A 194 -9.00 17.87 2.40
CA ILE A 194 -9.61 16.65 1.89
C ILE A 194 -8.58 15.54 1.64
N GLY A 195 -9.02 14.29 1.69
CA GLY A 195 -8.15 13.12 1.49
C GLY A 195 -7.21 12.88 2.67
N ASP A 196 -6.03 12.36 2.39
CA ASP A 196 -5.07 11.88 3.40
C ASP A 196 -4.53 12.96 4.34
N ILE A 197 -4.65 14.24 3.96
CA ILE A 197 -4.23 15.38 4.80
C ILE A 197 -5.27 15.74 5.86
N SER A 198 -6.53 15.33 5.66
CA SER A 198 -7.62 15.67 6.57
C SER A 198 -7.89 14.59 7.62
N TYR A 199 -8.31 15.01 8.79
CA TYR A 199 -8.88 14.16 9.83
C TYR A 199 -10.30 14.64 10.12
N PHE A 200 -11.29 13.83 9.76
CA PHE A 200 -12.69 14.14 9.94
C PHE A 200 -13.10 13.80 11.36
N GLU A 201 -13.38 14.83 12.18
CA GLU A 201 -13.60 14.66 13.63
C GLU A 201 -14.86 13.84 13.96
N LYS A 202 -15.87 13.93 13.12
CA LYS A 202 -17.15 13.21 13.35
C LYS A 202 -17.02 11.70 13.27
N GLU A 203 -16.10 11.22 12.41
CA GLU A 203 -15.88 9.82 12.13
C GLU A 203 -14.48 9.62 11.58
N GLU A 204 -13.70 8.69 12.14
CA GLU A 204 -12.39 8.37 11.59
C GLU A 204 -12.52 7.65 10.25
N LEU A 205 -12.22 8.37 9.18
CA LEU A 205 -12.27 7.84 7.82
C LEU A 205 -10.91 7.26 7.39
N PRO A 206 -10.90 6.12 6.69
CA PRO A 206 -9.67 5.53 6.18
C PRO A 206 -9.04 6.41 5.09
N GLY A 207 -7.70 6.45 5.03
CA GLY A 207 -6.93 7.15 3.99
C GLY A 207 -6.96 6.37 2.67
N ILE A 208 -8.08 6.39 1.97
CA ILE A 208 -8.30 5.67 0.71
C ILE A 208 -8.92 6.57 -0.36
N ALA A 209 -8.67 6.26 -1.63
CA ALA A 209 -9.16 7.04 -2.76
C ALA A 209 -10.67 7.28 -2.77
N PRO A 210 -11.57 6.32 -2.42
CA PRO A 210 -13.00 6.56 -2.35
C PRO A 210 -13.41 7.68 -1.38
N VAL A 211 -12.73 7.81 -0.25
CA VAL A 211 -12.95 8.91 0.70
C VAL A 211 -12.55 10.24 0.07
N ALA A 212 -11.32 10.33 -0.42
CA ALA A 212 -10.80 11.55 -1.05
C ALA A 212 -11.65 12.04 -2.23
N ILE A 213 -12.12 11.11 -3.07
CA ILE A 213 -12.99 11.41 -4.22
C ILE A 213 -14.35 11.97 -3.75
N GLN A 214 -14.95 11.40 -2.70
CA GLN A 214 -16.24 11.85 -2.17
C GLN A 214 -16.09 13.21 -1.50
N GLN A 215 -15.04 13.41 -0.71
CA GLN A 215 -14.72 14.70 -0.11
C GLN A 215 -14.50 15.78 -1.17
N GLY A 216 -13.69 15.51 -2.22
CA GLY A 216 -13.45 16.46 -3.30
C GLY A 216 -14.73 16.84 -4.06
N LYS A 217 -15.60 15.86 -4.36
CA LYS A 217 -16.90 16.13 -4.98
C LYS A 217 -17.82 16.96 -4.08
N TYR A 218 -17.79 16.70 -2.78
CA TYR A 218 -18.56 17.46 -1.81
C TYR A 218 -18.09 18.90 -1.74
N VAL A 219 -16.78 19.14 -1.54
CA VAL A 219 -16.22 20.51 -1.44
C VAL A 219 -16.48 21.30 -2.72
N GLY A 220 -16.28 20.71 -3.91
CA GLY A 220 -16.60 21.39 -5.17
C GLY A 220 -18.07 21.78 -5.29
N LYS A 221 -19.01 20.96 -4.76
CA LYS A 221 -20.44 21.32 -4.70
C LYS A 221 -20.71 22.36 -3.63
N ALA A 222 -20.08 22.26 -2.47
CA ALA A 222 -20.23 23.19 -1.37
C ALA A 222 -19.82 24.61 -1.77
N ILE A 223 -18.63 24.76 -2.35
CA ILE A 223 -18.14 26.06 -2.87
C ILE A 223 -19.12 26.65 -3.91
N LYS A 224 -19.59 25.82 -4.87
CA LYS A 224 -20.57 26.28 -5.87
C LYS A 224 -21.89 26.74 -5.25
N ARG A 225 -22.32 26.14 -4.13
CA ARG A 225 -23.54 26.54 -3.40
C ARG A 225 -23.32 27.83 -2.64
N LEU A 226 -22.15 27.99 -1.99
CA LEU A 226 -21.78 29.26 -1.31
C LEU A 226 -21.83 30.45 -2.25
N PHE A 227 -21.23 30.35 -3.45
CA PHE A 227 -21.31 31.41 -4.47
C PHE A 227 -22.76 31.73 -4.93
N LYS A 228 -23.71 30.86 -4.66
CA LYS A 228 -25.12 31.02 -4.97
C LYS A 228 -25.96 31.33 -3.73
N GLU A 229 -25.34 31.66 -2.60
CA GLU A 229 -25.98 31.93 -1.31
C GLU A 229 -26.95 30.81 -0.87
N LYS A 230 -26.62 29.55 -1.21
CA LYS A 230 -27.42 28.36 -0.88
C LYS A 230 -26.86 27.62 0.30
N GLU A 231 -27.73 27.15 1.16
CA GLU A 231 -27.39 26.32 2.31
C GLU A 231 -26.57 25.08 1.92
N ILE A 232 -25.54 24.77 2.70
CA ILE A 232 -24.67 23.59 2.55
C ILE A 232 -25.10 22.55 3.59
N ARG A 233 -25.20 21.30 3.16
CA ARG A 233 -25.44 20.16 4.07
C ARG A 233 -24.12 19.56 4.51
N PRO A 234 -24.03 19.02 5.74
CA PRO A 234 -22.85 18.31 6.23
C PRO A 234 -22.41 17.18 5.31
N PHE A 235 -21.09 16.92 5.28
CA PHE A 235 -20.51 15.77 4.57
C PHE A 235 -20.92 14.45 5.23
N SER A 236 -21.22 13.48 4.41
CA SER A 236 -21.45 12.10 4.82
C SER A 236 -20.73 11.15 3.87
N TYR A 237 -19.93 10.27 4.43
CA TYR A 237 -19.22 9.25 3.66
C TYR A 237 -20.12 8.04 3.39
N VAL A 238 -20.07 7.55 2.17
CA VAL A 238 -20.74 6.31 1.76
C VAL A 238 -19.66 5.25 1.53
N ASP A 239 -19.59 4.29 2.42
CA ASP A 239 -18.66 3.16 2.27
C ASP A 239 -19.06 2.28 1.08
N LYS A 240 -18.15 2.17 0.11
CA LYS A 240 -18.32 1.34 -1.09
C LYS A 240 -17.67 -0.03 -0.98
N GLY A 241 -17.13 -0.32 0.19
CA GLY A 241 -16.43 -1.57 0.48
C GLY A 241 -14.92 -1.49 0.24
N HIS A 242 -14.25 -2.58 0.60
CA HIS A 242 -12.80 -2.72 0.56
C HIS A 242 -12.42 -3.92 -0.29
N MET A 243 -11.29 -3.81 -0.98
CA MET A 243 -10.75 -4.87 -1.82
C MET A 243 -9.23 -4.90 -1.69
N ALA A 244 -8.64 -6.11 -1.74
CA ALA A 244 -7.20 -6.29 -1.79
C ALA A 244 -6.85 -7.49 -2.67
N THR A 245 -5.84 -7.35 -3.53
CA THR A 245 -5.32 -8.45 -4.34
C THR A 245 -4.26 -9.24 -3.59
N ILE A 246 -4.17 -10.53 -3.93
CA ILE A 246 -3.18 -11.44 -3.36
C ILE A 246 -2.57 -12.18 -4.54
N GLY A 247 -1.58 -11.55 -5.16
CA GLY A 247 -1.03 -12.03 -6.42
C GLY A 247 -2.01 -11.93 -7.59
N ARG A 248 -1.74 -12.70 -8.63
CA ARG A 248 -2.29 -12.49 -9.98
C ARG A 248 -3.74 -12.94 -10.18
N SER A 249 -4.25 -13.89 -9.42
CA SER A 249 -5.57 -14.47 -9.67
C SER A 249 -6.44 -14.57 -8.42
N LYS A 250 -6.01 -13.99 -7.32
CA LYS A 250 -6.73 -14.03 -6.06
C LYS A 250 -6.89 -12.64 -5.49
N ALA A 251 -8.06 -12.39 -4.94
CA ALA A 251 -8.36 -11.18 -4.19
C ALA A 251 -9.34 -11.51 -3.05
N ILE A 252 -9.50 -10.55 -2.17
CA ILE A 252 -10.63 -10.50 -1.24
C ILE A 252 -11.38 -9.21 -1.47
N ALA A 253 -12.69 -9.25 -1.31
CA ALA A 253 -13.57 -8.10 -1.41
C ALA A 253 -14.67 -8.18 -0.36
N GLN A 254 -14.93 -7.05 0.26
CA GLN A 254 -16.02 -6.86 1.21
C GLN A 254 -16.80 -5.64 0.83
N ILE A 255 -18.09 -5.81 0.52
CA ILE A 255 -19.02 -4.74 0.11
C ILE A 255 -20.25 -4.85 1.02
N GLY A 256 -20.32 -3.98 2.00
CA GLY A 256 -21.32 -4.09 3.06
C GLY A 256 -21.24 -5.47 3.77
N LYS A 257 -22.33 -6.27 3.68
CA LYS A 257 -22.38 -7.62 4.25
C LYS A 257 -21.86 -8.71 3.30
N LEU A 258 -21.64 -8.39 2.03
CA LEU A 258 -21.17 -9.36 1.03
C LEU A 258 -19.67 -9.57 1.14
N ARG A 259 -19.23 -10.82 1.08
CA ARG A 259 -17.84 -11.25 1.24
C ARG A 259 -17.44 -12.16 0.11
N PHE A 260 -16.49 -11.71 -0.69
CA PHE A 260 -15.97 -12.46 -1.82
C PHE A 260 -14.49 -12.79 -1.59
N GLY A 261 -14.04 -13.94 -2.06
CA GLY A 261 -12.63 -14.34 -2.00
C GLY A 261 -12.25 -15.19 -3.20
N GLY A 262 -10.95 -15.22 -3.51
CA GLY A 262 -10.40 -16.00 -4.63
C GLY A 262 -10.59 -15.33 -5.97
N THR A 263 -10.80 -16.12 -7.03
CA THR A 263 -10.85 -15.66 -8.41
C THR A 263 -12.06 -14.75 -8.71
N ILE A 264 -13.21 -14.99 -8.07
CA ILE A 264 -14.40 -14.14 -8.23
C ILE A 264 -14.12 -12.73 -7.72
N ALA A 265 -13.51 -12.61 -6.52
CA ALA A 265 -13.13 -11.32 -5.98
C ALA A 265 -12.08 -10.61 -6.86
N TRP A 266 -11.22 -11.38 -7.51
CA TRP A 266 -10.21 -10.85 -8.42
C TRP A 266 -10.83 -10.27 -9.69
N TYR A 267 -11.78 -10.96 -10.35
CA TYR A 267 -12.51 -10.40 -11.50
C TYR A 267 -13.28 -9.15 -11.13
N LEU A 268 -13.92 -9.13 -9.94
CA LEU A 268 -14.60 -7.96 -9.42
C LEU A 268 -13.61 -6.79 -9.21
N TRP A 269 -12.44 -7.06 -8.67
CA TRP A 269 -11.37 -6.08 -8.48
C TRP A 269 -10.91 -5.49 -9.81
N VAL A 270 -10.62 -6.34 -10.83
CA VAL A 270 -10.23 -5.91 -12.18
C VAL A 270 -11.28 -5.00 -12.78
N PHE A 271 -12.54 -5.44 -12.76
CA PHE A 271 -13.65 -4.67 -13.34
C PHE A 271 -13.79 -3.29 -12.68
N ILE A 272 -13.81 -3.25 -11.35
CA ILE A 272 -13.95 -2.00 -10.59
C ILE A 272 -12.78 -1.05 -10.87
N HIS A 273 -11.55 -1.54 -10.88
CA HIS A 273 -10.37 -0.69 -11.11
C HIS A 273 -10.35 -0.10 -12.52
N ILE A 274 -10.69 -0.90 -13.53
CA ILE A 274 -10.78 -0.40 -14.92
C ILE A 274 -11.93 0.60 -15.05
N TYR A 275 -13.09 0.32 -14.44
CA TYR A 275 -14.26 1.20 -14.50
C TYR A 275 -13.97 2.59 -13.93
N PHE A 276 -13.22 2.69 -12.83
CA PHE A 276 -12.87 3.95 -12.18
C PHE A 276 -11.69 4.70 -12.81
N LEU A 277 -10.99 4.12 -13.80
CA LEU A 277 -9.97 4.85 -14.55
C LEU A 277 -10.58 6.04 -15.30
N ILE A 278 -9.84 7.15 -15.30
CA ILE A 278 -10.24 8.38 -15.99
C ILE A 278 -10.00 8.23 -17.49
N GLY A 279 -11.02 8.56 -18.29
CA GLY A 279 -10.96 8.57 -19.75
C GLY A 279 -11.18 7.18 -20.39
N PHE A 280 -12.04 7.14 -21.42
CA PHE A 280 -12.37 5.91 -22.15
C PHE A 280 -11.15 5.27 -22.80
N ARG A 281 -10.33 6.06 -23.48
CA ARG A 281 -9.09 5.60 -24.13
C ARG A 281 -8.16 4.90 -23.13
N ASN A 282 -8.00 5.48 -21.94
CA ASN A 282 -7.15 4.91 -20.91
C ASN A 282 -7.70 3.57 -20.39
N ARG A 283 -9.03 3.46 -20.19
CA ARG A 283 -9.69 2.20 -19.80
C ARG A 283 -9.42 1.07 -20.80
N VAL A 284 -9.59 1.34 -22.08
CA VAL A 284 -9.34 0.36 -23.16
C VAL A 284 -7.87 -0.02 -23.21
N SER A 285 -6.96 0.95 -23.16
CA SER A 285 -5.52 0.69 -23.20
C SER A 285 -5.07 -0.18 -22.03
N VAL A 286 -5.48 0.17 -20.81
CA VAL A 286 -5.12 -0.61 -19.60
C VAL A 286 -5.75 -2.00 -19.63
N PHE A 287 -7.01 -2.12 -20.08
CA PHE A 287 -7.66 -3.42 -20.21
C PHE A 287 -6.90 -4.34 -21.18
N LEU A 288 -6.52 -3.85 -22.36
CA LEU A 288 -5.77 -4.63 -23.34
C LEU A 288 -4.36 -4.99 -22.85
N GLN A 289 -3.68 -4.05 -22.16
CA GLN A 289 -2.37 -4.31 -21.57
C GLN A 289 -2.45 -5.38 -20.47
N TRP A 290 -3.46 -5.32 -19.60
CA TRP A 290 -3.67 -6.32 -18.57
C TRP A 290 -4.01 -7.67 -19.16
N LEU A 291 -4.94 -7.72 -20.11
CA LEU A 291 -5.31 -8.96 -20.81
C LEU A 291 -4.09 -9.61 -21.46
N TRP A 292 -3.30 -8.83 -22.18
CA TRP A 292 -2.07 -9.30 -22.81
C TRP A 292 -1.05 -9.80 -21.80
N SER A 293 -0.77 -9.01 -20.75
CA SER A 293 0.12 -9.41 -19.66
C SER A 293 -0.36 -10.69 -18.97
N TYR A 294 -1.68 -10.87 -18.88
CA TYR A 294 -2.30 -12.04 -18.23
C TYR A 294 -2.14 -13.31 -19.07
N LEU A 295 -2.28 -13.19 -20.39
CA LEU A 295 -2.18 -14.33 -21.31
C LEU A 295 -0.71 -14.73 -21.57
N THR A 296 0.21 -13.77 -21.61
CA THR A 296 1.56 -14.03 -22.13
C THR A 296 2.63 -14.21 -21.04
N TYR A 297 2.34 -13.95 -19.74
CA TYR A 297 3.36 -13.89 -18.69
C TYR A 297 4.58 -13.08 -19.11
N LYS A 298 4.38 -12.00 -19.90
CA LYS A 298 5.49 -11.24 -20.47
C LYS A 298 6.46 -10.80 -19.39
N ARG A 299 7.72 -11.10 -19.61
CA ARG A 299 8.90 -10.64 -18.87
C ARG A 299 9.12 -9.13 -19.08
N GLY A 300 8.16 -8.32 -18.63
CA GLY A 300 8.23 -6.86 -18.69
C GLY A 300 9.06 -6.25 -17.56
N ALA A 301 9.55 -7.06 -16.65
CA ALA A 301 10.40 -6.63 -15.55
C ALA A 301 11.84 -6.53 -16.05
N ARG A 302 12.24 -5.35 -16.51
CA ARG A 302 13.64 -5.04 -16.86
C ARG A 302 14.08 -3.80 -16.11
N ILE A 303 15.37 -3.74 -15.76
CA ILE A 303 15.99 -2.53 -15.25
C ILE A 303 16.13 -1.59 -16.44
N ILE A 304 15.40 -0.48 -16.41
CA ILE A 304 15.57 0.60 -17.37
C ILE A 304 16.41 1.64 -16.63
N ASN A 305 17.62 1.86 -17.15
CA ASN A 305 18.52 2.92 -16.65
C ASN A 305 18.03 4.30 -17.05
#